data_99f5f027ddc929625243d1072cdeeb10
#
_entry.id   99f5f027ddc929625243d1072cdeeb10
#
_cell.length_a   1.000
_cell.length_b   1.000
_cell.length_c   1.000
_cell.angle_alpha   90.00
_cell.angle_beta   90.00
_cell.angle_gamma   90.00
#
_symmetry.space_group_name_H-M   'P 1'
#
loop_
_entity.id
_entity.type
_entity.pdbx_description
1 polymer ?
#
loop_
_entity_poly.entity_id
_entity_poly.type
_entity_poly.pdbx_seq_one_letter_code
_entity_poly.pdbx_strand_id
1 'polypeptide(L)'
;MAHEGVLYREYDKLPPSAIKWSAKSRTMNHNSIFYTNSLDHITPASLTGFFVGWPNPPSPETHLRLLQGSHAVWLAQDGEQVVGFINAISDGVLSAYIPLLEVLPAYRGQGIGSELTRRMLATLEGLYMVDLICDPDLQPFYEKVGGHRYSGMIWRNYDRQAGKA
;
A
#
# COMPACT_ATOMS: atom_id res chain seq x y z
N MET A 1 12.17 -2.97 -35.78
CA MET A 1 11.19 -4.05 -35.60
C MET A 1 11.01 -4.24 -34.11
N ALA A 2 9.86 -3.86 -33.60
CA ALA A 2 9.53 -3.91 -32.19
C ALA A 2 9.30 -5.35 -31.76
N HIS A 3 9.94 -5.78 -30.68
CA HIS A 3 9.62 -7.05 -30.03
C HIS A 3 8.32 -6.88 -29.22
N GLU A 4 7.19 -7.02 -29.89
CA GLU A 4 5.91 -7.25 -29.25
C GLU A 4 5.88 -8.70 -28.76
N GLY A 5 5.60 -8.91 -27.48
CA GLY A 5 5.20 -10.23 -27.01
C GLY A 5 5.92 -10.83 -25.80
N VAL A 6 6.79 -10.11 -25.09
CA VAL A 6 7.54 -10.69 -23.95
C VAL A 6 6.83 -10.55 -22.60
N LEU A 7 5.93 -9.58 -22.45
CA LEU A 7 5.29 -9.30 -21.15
C LEU A 7 4.22 -10.32 -20.69
N TYR A 8 3.59 -11.05 -21.64
CA TYR A 8 2.48 -11.97 -21.29
C TYR A 8 2.90 -13.43 -21.06
N ARG A 9 4.09 -13.85 -21.53
CA ARG A 9 4.48 -15.27 -21.49
C ARG A 9 4.90 -15.83 -20.12
N GLU A 10 5.20 -14.98 -19.13
CA GLU A 10 5.62 -15.46 -17.82
C GLU A 10 4.47 -15.53 -16.80
N TYR A 11 3.38 -14.82 -17.00
CA TYR A 11 2.20 -14.91 -16.15
C TYR A 11 1.49 -16.26 -16.22
N ASP A 12 1.55 -16.95 -17.37
CA ASP A 12 0.94 -18.28 -17.56
C ASP A 12 1.64 -19.40 -16.77
N LYS A 13 2.77 -19.12 -16.13
CA LYS A 13 3.52 -20.13 -15.34
C LYS A 13 3.14 -20.15 -13.85
N LEU A 14 2.34 -19.21 -13.39
CA LEU A 14 1.84 -19.23 -12.02
C LEU A 14 0.57 -20.08 -11.96
N PRO A 15 0.52 -21.12 -11.10
CA PRO A 15 -0.67 -21.94 -11.00
C PRO A 15 -1.85 -21.11 -10.48
N PRO A 16 -3.09 -21.33 -11.00
CA PRO A 16 -4.30 -20.62 -10.56
C PRO A 16 -4.60 -20.73 -9.05
N SER A 17 -3.92 -21.64 -8.36
CA SER A 17 -4.07 -21.88 -6.92
C SER A 17 -3.09 -21.09 -6.04
N ALA A 18 -2.23 -20.24 -6.59
CA ALA A 18 -1.17 -19.56 -5.85
C ALA A 18 -1.68 -18.43 -4.93
N ILE A 19 -2.90 -17.94 -5.13
CA ILE A 19 -3.49 -16.88 -4.32
C ILE A 19 -4.59 -17.45 -3.44
N LYS A 20 -4.20 -18.19 -2.40
CA LYS A 20 -5.11 -18.47 -1.28
C LYS A 20 -4.94 -17.36 -0.24
N TRP A 21 -5.83 -16.39 -0.25
CA TRP A 21 -5.99 -15.41 0.81
C TRP A 21 -6.41 -16.11 2.11
N SER A 22 -5.43 -16.61 2.87
CA SER A 22 -5.72 -17.31 4.13
C SER A 22 -5.88 -16.28 5.25
N ALA A 23 -7.11 -16.01 5.61
CA ALA A 23 -7.48 -15.27 6.81
C ALA A 23 -7.24 -16.11 8.07
N LYS A 24 -5.99 -16.24 8.53
CA LYS A 24 -5.71 -16.70 9.89
C LYS A 24 -5.61 -15.50 10.82
N SER A 25 -6.71 -15.26 11.52
CA SER A 25 -6.78 -14.35 12.67
C SER A 25 -5.81 -14.82 13.76
N ARG A 26 -4.85 -13.97 14.10
CA ARG A 26 -4.07 -14.08 15.32
C ARG A 26 -4.35 -12.83 16.15
N THR A 27 -5.23 -12.98 17.12
CA THR A 27 -5.52 -11.98 18.14
C THR A 27 -4.26 -11.69 18.94
N MET A 28 -3.70 -10.50 18.78
CA MET A 28 -2.73 -9.92 19.70
C MET A 28 -3.35 -8.68 20.33
N ASN A 29 -3.37 -8.69 21.68
CA ASN A 29 -3.84 -7.60 22.52
C ASN A 29 -2.83 -6.45 22.44
N HIS A 30 -3.09 -5.44 21.61
CA HIS A 30 -2.40 -4.16 21.62
C HIS A 30 -3.40 -3.08 22.01
N ASN A 31 -2.97 -2.03 22.69
CA ASN A 31 -3.71 -0.77 22.82
C ASN A 31 -4.42 -0.54 21.49
N SER A 32 -5.75 -0.45 21.52
CA SER A 32 -6.63 -0.76 20.40
C SER A 32 -6.36 0.12 19.16
N ILE A 33 -5.41 -0.29 18.31
CA ILE A 33 -5.26 0.30 16.98
C ILE A 33 -6.57 0.04 16.21
N PHE A 34 -7.23 1.10 15.85
CA PHE A 34 -8.45 1.05 15.04
C PHE A 34 -8.10 1.10 13.56
N TYR A 35 -8.69 0.21 12.77
CA TYR A 35 -8.48 0.16 11.32
C TYR A 35 -9.73 0.58 10.58
N THR A 36 -9.58 1.52 9.64
CA THR A 36 -10.70 2.04 8.83
C THR A 36 -10.30 2.25 7.38
N ASN A 37 -11.25 2.10 6.46
CA ASN A 37 -11.15 2.50 5.06
C ASN A 37 -11.95 3.79 4.76
N SER A 38 -12.56 4.39 5.77
CA SER A 38 -13.21 5.70 5.65
C SER A 38 -12.21 6.82 5.90
N LEU A 39 -12.36 7.91 5.14
CA LEU A 39 -11.67 9.17 5.36
C LEU A 39 -12.53 10.18 6.15
N ASP A 40 -13.71 9.76 6.62
CA ASP A 40 -14.55 10.58 7.48
C ASP A 40 -13.77 10.96 8.74
N HIS A 41 -13.81 12.24 9.09
CA HIS A 41 -13.09 12.81 10.24
C HIS A 41 -11.56 12.81 10.13
N ILE A 42 -10.97 12.37 9.02
CA ILE A 42 -9.54 12.49 8.78
C ILE A 42 -9.23 13.92 8.35
N THR A 43 -8.36 14.56 9.12
CA THR A 43 -7.90 15.93 8.88
C THR A 43 -6.40 15.93 8.57
N PRO A 44 -5.86 17.00 7.97
CA PRO A 44 -4.41 17.13 7.83
C PRO A 44 -3.66 16.96 9.16
N ALA A 45 -4.22 17.44 10.28
CA ALA A 45 -3.59 17.33 11.60
C ALA A 45 -3.39 15.86 12.04
N SER A 46 -4.32 14.96 11.69
CA SER A 46 -4.21 13.54 12.01
C SER A 46 -3.20 12.79 11.12
N LEU A 47 -2.71 13.42 10.05
CA LEU A 47 -1.79 12.83 9.05
C LEU A 47 -0.34 13.36 9.19
N THR A 48 0.05 13.83 10.34
CA THR A 48 1.40 14.36 10.58
C THR A 48 2.43 13.24 10.77
N GLY A 49 3.70 13.51 10.39
CA GLY A 49 4.83 12.61 10.66
C GLY A 49 5.10 11.55 9.60
N PHE A 50 4.34 11.49 8.51
CA PHE A 50 4.56 10.58 7.38
C PHE A 50 5.61 11.09 6.39
N PHE A 51 5.99 10.24 5.42
CA PHE A 51 7.04 10.44 4.41
C PHE A 51 8.42 10.62 5.05
N VAL A 52 8.68 9.80 6.07
CA VAL A 52 9.94 9.82 6.83
C VAL A 52 11.14 9.57 5.92
N GLY A 53 12.11 10.49 5.98
CA GLY A 53 13.33 10.39 5.17
C GLY A 53 13.20 10.92 3.74
N TRP A 54 12.03 11.38 3.32
CA TRP A 54 11.89 12.02 2.02
C TRP A 54 12.51 13.43 2.05
N PRO A 55 13.40 13.78 1.09
CA PRO A 55 14.02 15.10 1.04
C PRO A 55 13.03 16.26 0.88
N ASN A 56 11.91 16.00 0.19
CA ASN A 56 10.88 16.99 -0.10
C ASN A 56 9.48 16.36 0.07
N PRO A 57 9.06 16.11 1.34
CA PRO A 57 7.85 15.36 1.61
C PRO A 57 6.58 16.13 1.25
N PRO A 58 5.48 15.47 0.87
CA PRO A 58 4.16 16.06 0.81
C PRO A 58 3.76 16.65 2.17
N SER A 59 3.06 17.80 2.13
CA SER A 59 2.42 18.33 3.35
C SER A 59 1.26 17.43 3.79
N PRO A 60 0.79 17.54 5.05
CA PRO A 60 -0.39 16.80 5.51
C PRO A 60 -1.66 17.06 4.66
N GLU A 61 -1.84 18.27 4.14
CA GLU A 61 -2.95 18.61 3.21
C GLU A 61 -2.80 17.88 1.87
N THR A 62 -1.57 17.80 1.37
CA THR A 62 -1.27 17.05 0.14
C THR A 62 -1.45 15.55 0.38
N HIS A 63 -1.07 15.05 1.55
CA HIS A 63 -1.29 13.65 1.93
C HIS A 63 -2.80 13.34 1.98
N LEU A 64 -3.62 14.19 2.59
CA LEU A 64 -5.08 13.99 2.59
C LEU A 64 -5.65 13.97 1.18
N ARG A 65 -5.23 14.89 0.28
CA ARG A 65 -5.66 14.88 -1.12
C ARG A 65 -5.24 13.61 -1.86
N LEU A 66 -4.04 13.08 -1.56
CA LEU A 66 -3.56 11.82 -2.11
C LEU A 66 -4.47 10.65 -1.71
N LEU A 67 -4.84 10.57 -0.44
CA LEU A 67 -5.75 9.54 0.06
C LEU A 67 -7.16 9.69 -0.57
N GLN A 68 -7.68 10.90 -0.66
CA GLN A 68 -8.98 11.20 -1.29
C GLN A 68 -9.02 10.85 -2.78
N GLY A 69 -7.90 10.97 -3.48
CA GLY A 69 -7.76 10.62 -4.90
C GLY A 69 -7.47 9.13 -5.15
N SER A 70 -7.31 8.33 -4.12
CA SER A 70 -7.03 6.90 -4.24
C SER A 70 -8.31 6.10 -4.49
N HIS A 71 -8.18 4.98 -5.22
CA HIS A 71 -9.28 4.04 -5.43
C HIS A 71 -9.69 3.35 -4.12
N ALA A 72 -8.71 2.99 -3.31
CA ALA A 72 -8.92 2.39 -1.99
C ALA A 72 -7.86 2.88 -1.00
N VAL A 73 -8.25 2.99 0.27
CA VAL A 73 -7.35 3.33 1.38
C VAL A 73 -7.64 2.44 2.57
N TRP A 74 -6.62 2.20 3.39
CA TRP A 74 -6.77 1.69 4.75
C TRP A 74 -5.87 2.48 5.68
N LEU A 75 -6.41 2.84 6.83
CA LEU A 75 -5.74 3.61 7.87
C LEU A 75 -5.68 2.80 9.16
N ALA A 76 -4.59 2.93 9.89
CA ALA A 76 -4.45 2.49 11.27
C ALA A 76 -4.41 3.74 12.16
N GLN A 77 -5.26 3.80 13.18
CA GLN A 77 -5.40 4.96 14.06
C GLN A 77 -5.12 4.56 15.52
N ASP A 78 -4.44 5.44 16.23
CA ASP A 78 -4.35 5.46 17.71
C ASP A 78 -5.02 6.74 18.19
N GLY A 79 -6.24 6.61 18.71
CA GLY A 79 -7.12 7.75 18.96
C GLY A 79 -7.42 8.52 17.67
N GLU A 80 -7.12 9.82 17.65
CA GLU A 80 -7.35 10.71 16.51
C GLU A 80 -6.18 10.72 15.51
N GLN A 81 -5.02 10.18 15.89
CA GLN A 81 -3.83 10.16 15.05
C GLN A 81 -3.84 8.95 14.12
N VAL A 82 -3.59 9.17 12.85
CA VAL A 82 -3.25 8.11 11.91
C VAL A 82 -1.79 7.72 12.16
N VAL A 83 -1.55 6.43 12.40
CA VAL A 83 -0.22 5.88 12.71
C VAL A 83 0.30 4.96 11.61
N GLY A 84 -0.55 4.63 10.66
CA GLY A 84 -0.17 3.89 9.46
C GLY A 84 -1.23 4.03 8.37
N PHE A 85 -0.81 3.97 7.11
CA PHE A 85 -1.70 3.99 5.96
C PHE A 85 -1.18 3.12 4.83
N ILE A 86 -2.09 2.72 3.97
CA ILE A 86 -1.85 2.11 2.67
C ILE A 86 -2.90 2.63 1.69
N ASN A 87 -2.50 2.88 0.44
CA ASN A 87 -3.43 3.28 -0.60
C ASN A 87 -3.23 2.47 -1.88
N ALA A 88 -4.26 2.41 -2.71
CA ALA A 88 -4.23 1.78 -4.02
C ALA A 88 -4.82 2.70 -5.09
N ILE A 89 -4.22 2.66 -6.28
CA ILE A 89 -4.71 3.25 -7.51
C ILE A 89 -5.20 2.11 -8.39
N SER A 90 -6.37 2.22 -9.00
CA SER A 90 -6.98 1.14 -9.78
C SER A 90 -7.89 1.66 -10.88
N ASP A 91 -8.06 0.86 -11.94
CA ASP A 91 -9.12 1.02 -12.94
C ASP A 91 -10.49 0.50 -12.45
N GLY A 92 -10.51 -0.19 -11.32
CA GLY A 92 -11.70 -0.80 -10.72
C GLY A 92 -12.19 -2.06 -11.46
N VAL A 93 -11.46 -2.57 -12.44
CA VAL A 93 -11.89 -3.66 -13.33
C VAL A 93 -10.88 -4.80 -13.37
N LEU A 94 -9.61 -4.50 -13.63
CA LEU A 94 -8.58 -5.49 -13.91
C LEU A 94 -7.37 -5.39 -13.00
N SER A 95 -6.91 -4.16 -12.70
CA SER A 95 -5.62 -3.94 -12.08
C SER A 95 -5.63 -2.90 -10.98
N ALA A 96 -4.75 -3.07 -10.00
CA ALA A 96 -4.42 -2.06 -9.02
C ALA A 96 -2.90 -1.95 -8.82
N TYR A 97 -2.46 -0.77 -8.43
CA TYR A 97 -1.10 -0.50 -7.98
C TYR A 97 -1.13 0.07 -6.56
N ILE A 98 -0.31 -0.49 -5.68
CA ILE A 98 -0.13 -0.01 -4.30
C ILE A 98 1.13 0.87 -4.27
N PRO A 99 0.99 2.21 -4.36
CA PRO A 99 2.13 3.11 -4.41
C PRO A 99 2.79 3.34 -3.05
N LEU A 100 2.01 3.30 -1.96
CA LEU A 100 2.48 3.67 -0.63
C LEU A 100 1.91 2.75 0.44
N LEU A 101 2.79 2.35 1.34
CA LEU A 101 2.51 1.78 2.64
C LEU A 101 3.49 2.38 3.63
N GLU A 102 3.01 3.06 4.64
CA GLU A 102 3.88 3.60 5.69
C GLU A 102 3.26 3.42 7.08
N VAL A 103 4.11 3.11 8.05
CA VAL A 103 3.80 3.07 9.48
C VAL A 103 4.78 3.99 10.18
N LEU A 104 4.26 4.88 11.04
CA LEU A 104 5.09 5.80 11.81
C LEU A 104 6.17 5.05 12.60
N PRO A 105 7.39 5.59 12.71
CA PRO A 105 8.52 4.89 13.33
C PRO A 105 8.22 4.29 14.71
N ALA A 106 7.50 5.02 15.58
CA ALA A 106 7.14 4.56 16.92
C ALA A 106 6.18 3.35 16.95
N TYR A 107 5.51 3.06 15.83
CA TYR A 107 4.51 1.98 15.70
C TYR A 107 4.99 0.81 14.83
N ARG A 108 6.24 0.87 14.34
CA ARG A 108 6.82 -0.22 13.54
C ARG A 108 7.07 -1.47 14.37
N GLY A 109 7.15 -2.62 13.71
CA GLY A 109 7.39 -3.91 14.37
C GLY A 109 6.19 -4.50 15.12
N GLN A 110 5.03 -3.83 15.11
CA GLN A 110 3.82 -4.23 15.83
C GLN A 110 2.77 -4.93 14.93
N GLY A 111 3.12 -5.28 13.69
CA GLY A 111 2.22 -5.98 12.77
C GLY A 111 1.26 -5.06 11.99
N ILE A 112 1.26 -3.74 12.24
CA ILE A 112 0.33 -2.78 11.62
C ILE A 112 0.45 -2.80 10.09
N GLY A 113 1.68 -2.77 9.55
CA GLY A 113 1.88 -2.83 8.10
C GLY A 113 1.32 -4.11 7.47
N SER A 114 1.49 -5.25 8.13
CA SER A 114 0.95 -6.53 7.65
C SER A 114 -0.58 -6.54 7.66
N GLU A 115 -1.20 -5.98 8.70
CA GLU A 115 -2.66 -5.89 8.79
C GLU A 115 -3.23 -4.92 7.73
N LEU A 116 -2.59 -3.76 7.52
CA LEU A 116 -2.96 -2.83 6.45
C LEU A 116 -2.88 -3.50 5.07
N THR A 117 -1.78 -4.21 4.79
CA THR A 117 -1.61 -4.93 3.52
C THR A 117 -2.68 -6.00 3.35
N ARG A 118 -2.95 -6.82 4.38
CA ARG A 118 -3.98 -7.85 4.34
C ARG A 118 -5.37 -7.28 4.05
N ARG A 119 -5.73 -6.14 4.67
CA ARG A 119 -7.02 -5.46 4.44
C ARG A 119 -7.11 -4.89 3.03
N MET A 120 -6.04 -4.28 2.54
CA MET A 120 -5.99 -3.73 1.18
C MET A 120 -6.16 -4.86 0.16
N LEU A 121 -5.40 -5.95 0.29
CA LEU A 121 -5.51 -7.08 -0.60
C LEU A 121 -6.93 -7.70 -0.59
N ALA A 122 -7.57 -7.79 0.57
CA ALA A 122 -8.97 -8.24 0.68
C ALA A 122 -9.95 -7.28 -0.02
N THR A 123 -9.68 -5.98 0.01
CA THR A 123 -10.48 -4.97 -0.72
C THR A 123 -10.34 -5.12 -2.24
N LEU A 124 -9.16 -5.53 -2.71
CA LEU A 124 -8.83 -5.67 -4.13
C LEU A 124 -9.00 -7.11 -4.66
N GLU A 125 -9.58 -8.00 -3.88
CA GLU A 125 -9.73 -9.46 -4.19
C GLU A 125 -10.40 -9.73 -5.55
N GLY A 126 -11.27 -8.84 -6.02
CA GLY A 126 -11.95 -8.96 -7.30
C GLY A 126 -11.09 -8.64 -8.53
N LEU A 127 -9.88 -8.13 -8.37
CA LEU A 127 -9.01 -7.73 -9.47
C LEU A 127 -8.03 -8.85 -9.82
N TYR A 128 -7.67 -8.93 -11.11
CA TYR A 128 -6.70 -9.90 -11.61
C TYR A 128 -5.27 -9.58 -11.18
N MET A 129 -4.88 -8.30 -11.20
CA MET A 129 -3.51 -7.86 -10.91
C MET A 129 -3.50 -6.85 -9.76
N VAL A 130 -2.65 -7.09 -8.78
CA VAL A 130 -2.30 -6.12 -7.74
C VAL A 130 -0.78 -6.05 -7.64
N ASP A 131 -0.21 -4.96 -8.11
CA ASP A 131 1.22 -4.77 -8.20
C ASP A 131 1.73 -3.71 -7.22
N LEU A 132 2.98 -3.82 -6.83
CA LEU A 132 3.73 -2.80 -6.09
C LEU A 132 5.22 -2.87 -6.44
N ILE A 133 5.93 -1.79 -6.19
CA ILE A 133 7.40 -1.74 -6.28
C ILE A 133 7.93 -1.35 -4.90
N CYS A 134 8.87 -2.13 -4.39
CA CYS A 134 9.53 -1.90 -3.10
C CYS A 134 11.04 -2.12 -3.18
N ASP A 135 11.75 -1.65 -2.18
CA ASP A 135 13.17 -1.93 -2.02
C ASP A 135 13.40 -3.43 -1.76
N PRO A 136 14.55 -3.98 -2.18
CA PRO A 136 14.83 -5.42 -2.06
C PRO A 136 14.73 -5.96 -0.63
N ASP A 137 15.08 -5.18 0.37
CA ASP A 137 15.01 -5.54 1.80
C ASP A 137 13.57 -5.61 2.34
N LEU A 138 12.60 -5.02 1.64
CA LEU A 138 11.17 -5.11 1.95
C LEU A 138 10.48 -6.29 1.25
N GLN A 139 11.10 -6.90 0.24
CA GLN A 139 10.51 -8.05 -0.46
C GLN A 139 10.11 -9.19 0.47
N PRO A 140 10.92 -9.59 1.49
CA PRO A 140 10.52 -10.65 2.43
C PRO A 140 9.28 -10.32 3.26
N PHE A 141 8.97 -9.03 3.45
CA PHE A 141 7.72 -8.61 4.11
C PHE A 141 6.52 -8.92 3.22
N TYR A 142 6.58 -8.57 1.94
CA TYR A 142 5.48 -8.81 0.99
C TYR A 142 5.31 -10.29 0.64
N GLU A 143 6.40 -11.07 0.59
CA GLU A 143 6.32 -12.52 0.40
C GLU A 143 5.52 -13.22 1.51
N LYS A 144 5.62 -12.75 2.76
CA LYS A 144 4.85 -13.29 3.90
C LYS A 144 3.34 -13.09 3.77
N VAL A 145 2.92 -12.12 2.97
CA VAL A 145 1.50 -11.86 2.69
C VAL A 145 1.06 -12.35 1.30
N GLY A 146 1.88 -13.18 0.65
CA GLY A 146 1.54 -13.86 -0.60
C GLY A 146 2.05 -13.18 -1.87
N GLY A 147 2.86 -12.12 -1.76
CA GLY A 147 3.49 -11.47 -2.91
C GLY A 147 4.58 -12.33 -3.56
N HIS A 148 4.78 -12.13 -4.85
CA HIS A 148 5.83 -12.77 -5.63
C HIS A 148 6.77 -11.71 -6.21
N ARG A 149 8.08 -12.00 -6.20
CA ARG A 149 9.08 -11.11 -6.80
C ARG A 149 8.91 -11.08 -8.30
N TYR A 150 8.93 -9.86 -8.83
CA TYR A 150 8.92 -9.62 -10.26
C TYR A 150 9.80 -8.43 -10.62
N SER A 151 10.16 -8.27 -11.92
CA SER A 151 10.97 -7.14 -12.40
C SER A 151 10.07 -5.98 -12.76
N GLY A 152 10.46 -4.76 -12.33
CA GLY A 152 9.73 -3.55 -12.62
C GLY A 152 10.64 -2.46 -13.18
N MET A 153 10.02 -1.46 -13.83
CA MET A 153 10.68 -0.25 -14.33
C MET A 153 10.05 0.97 -13.67
N ILE A 154 10.86 1.96 -13.31
CA ILE A 154 10.38 3.17 -12.66
C ILE A 154 10.86 4.44 -13.38
N TRP A 155 10.02 5.48 -13.37
CA TRP A 155 10.34 6.84 -13.71
C TRP A 155 9.98 7.74 -12.53
N ARG A 156 10.87 8.66 -12.15
CA ARG A 156 10.68 9.57 -11.03
C ARG A 156 10.99 11.00 -11.44
N ASN A 157 10.07 11.92 -11.14
CA ASN A 157 10.31 13.35 -11.20
C ASN A 157 10.48 13.89 -9.77
N TYR A 158 11.72 13.95 -9.32
CA TYR A 158 12.04 14.37 -7.95
C TYR A 158 11.67 15.83 -7.65
N ASP A 159 11.59 16.71 -8.69
CA ASP A 159 11.16 18.10 -8.53
C ASP A 159 9.68 18.21 -8.12
N ARG A 160 8.91 17.14 -8.32
CA ARG A 160 7.50 17.04 -7.98
C ARG A 160 7.20 16.16 -6.75
N GLN A 161 8.22 15.77 -6.00
CA GLN A 161 8.08 14.84 -4.86
C GLN A 161 7.07 15.35 -3.79
N ALA A 162 7.01 16.65 -3.55
CA ALA A 162 6.07 17.25 -2.60
C ALA A 162 4.60 17.26 -3.08
N GLY A 163 4.30 16.80 -4.30
CA GLY A 163 2.96 16.80 -4.86
C GLY A 163 2.37 18.18 -5.13
N LYS A 164 3.23 19.20 -5.25
CA LYS A 164 2.80 20.56 -5.61
C LYS A 164 2.64 20.66 -7.13
N ALA A 165 1.57 21.36 -7.55
CA ALA A 165 1.34 21.72 -8.95
C ALA A 165 2.37 22.74 -9.41
#